data_bcdc560213eccf8df7a32285fe6f1b26
#
_entry.id   bcdc560213eccf8df7a32285fe6f1b26
#
_cell.length_a   1.000
_cell.length_b   1.000
_cell.length_c   1.000
_cell.angle_alpha   90.00
_cell.angle_beta   90.00
_cell.angle_gamma   90.00
#
_symmetry.space_group_name_H-M   'P 1'
#
loop_
_entity.id
_entity.type
_entity.pdbx_description
1 polymer ?
#
loop_
_entity_poly.entity_id
_entity_poly.type
_entity_poly.pdbx_seq_one_letter_code
_entity_poly.pdbx_strand_id
1 'polypeptide(L)'
;MTTETPPKPHWMRLILMVMVLFSGLCTIFALVVTAAVAWTEHAESQWPQVTARVDTCGLTQTSSGDRERYYIRCRLIYEVGAEQNTATIFSVNAPSRAVWQYPPNQVGPLEDWVAEHPPGTPIVVHYNPAHHTKAVLVATDMPRGGPRTPSNVKLLKVCAVSFVILLTIARITRPRSPRQNGA
;
A
#
# COMPACT_ATOMS: atom_id res chain seq x y z
N MET A 1 38.01 -43.12 -14.28
CA MET A 1 38.12 -41.68 -14.69
C MET A 1 37.19 -40.88 -13.82
N THR A 2 37.72 -40.27 -12.76
CA THR A 2 36.97 -39.36 -11.86
C THR A 2 37.00 -37.97 -12.46
N THR A 3 35.89 -37.54 -13.02
CA THR A 3 35.71 -36.16 -13.50
C THR A 3 35.68 -35.20 -12.29
N GLU A 4 36.81 -34.61 -11.94
CA GLU A 4 36.89 -33.54 -10.99
C GLU A 4 36.16 -32.32 -11.57
N THR A 5 35.03 -31.99 -10.94
CA THR A 5 34.33 -30.73 -11.25
C THR A 5 35.19 -29.56 -10.78
N PRO A 6 35.46 -28.57 -11.67
CA PRO A 6 36.28 -27.43 -11.30
C PRO A 6 35.66 -26.64 -10.12
N PRO A 7 36.49 -26.12 -9.22
CA PRO A 7 36.02 -25.36 -8.06
C PRO A 7 35.25 -24.14 -8.51
N LYS A 8 34.04 -23.97 -7.97
CA LYS A 8 33.20 -22.79 -8.27
C LYS A 8 33.91 -21.52 -7.84
N PRO A 9 33.99 -20.51 -8.71
CA PRO A 9 34.74 -19.28 -8.45
C PRO A 9 34.19 -18.53 -7.23
N HIS A 10 35.07 -18.06 -6.35
CA HIS A 10 34.73 -17.38 -5.08
C HIS A 10 33.82 -16.15 -5.27
N TRP A 11 33.96 -15.44 -6.40
CA TRP A 11 33.13 -14.28 -6.72
C TRP A 11 31.64 -14.62 -6.86
N MET A 12 31.30 -15.80 -7.35
CA MET A 12 29.91 -16.24 -7.48
C MET A 12 29.22 -16.42 -6.11
N ARG A 13 29.98 -16.87 -5.12
CA ARG A 13 29.48 -16.96 -3.72
C ARG A 13 29.28 -15.60 -3.10
N LEU A 14 30.18 -14.67 -3.37
CA LEU A 14 30.08 -13.29 -2.90
C LEU A 14 28.84 -12.59 -3.46
N ILE A 15 28.61 -12.71 -4.76
CA ILE A 15 27.40 -12.16 -5.42
C ILE A 15 26.14 -12.77 -4.80
N LEU A 16 26.07 -14.08 -4.64
CA LEU A 16 24.90 -14.72 -4.04
C LEU A 16 24.64 -14.22 -2.62
N MET A 17 25.68 -14.07 -1.81
CA MET A 17 25.58 -13.56 -0.45
C MET A 17 25.05 -12.12 -0.44
N VAL A 18 25.55 -11.25 -1.31
CA VAL A 18 25.09 -9.87 -1.44
C VAL A 18 23.62 -9.83 -1.89
N MET A 19 23.22 -10.66 -2.84
CA MET A 19 21.83 -10.74 -3.30
C MET A 19 20.88 -11.21 -2.19
N VAL A 20 21.28 -12.19 -1.38
CA VAL A 20 20.49 -12.68 -0.24
C VAL A 20 20.33 -11.57 0.81
N LEU A 21 21.41 -10.88 1.16
CA LEU A 21 21.37 -9.79 2.12
C LEU A 21 20.49 -8.63 1.63
N PHE A 22 20.65 -8.24 0.38
CA PHE A 22 19.84 -7.17 -0.24
C PHE A 22 18.36 -7.54 -0.28
N SER A 23 18.02 -8.76 -0.71
CA SER A 23 16.63 -9.23 -0.73
C SER A 23 16.03 -9.31 0.68
N GLY A 24 16.82 -9.73 1.68
CA GLY A 24 16.42 -9.73 3.07
C GLY A 24 16.12 -8.33 3.58
N LEU A 25 16.97 -7.37 3.29
CA LEU A 25 16.78 -5.96 3.66
C LEU A 25 15.52 -5.37 3.01
N CYS A 26 15.30 -5.62 1.72
CA CYS A 26 14.09 -5.20 1.02
C CYS A 26 12.83 -5.80 1.64
N THR A 27 12.87 -7.06 2.05
CA THR A 27 11.73 -7.72 2.70
C THR A 27 11.42 -7.09 4.06
N ILE A 28 12.44 -6.83 4.88
CA ILE A 28 12.28 -6.15 6.18
C ILE A 28 11.70 -4.74 5.96
N PHE A 29 12.24 -3.99 5.02
CA PHE A 29 11.74 -2.65 4.71
C PHE A 29 10.26 -2.68 4.28
N ALA A 30 9.89 -3.60 3.38
CA ALA A 30 8.51 -3.76 2.94
C ALA A 30 7.56 -4.16 4.08
N LEU A 31 8.02 -5.00 5.02
CA LEU A 31 7.26 -5.35 6.23
C LEU A 31 7.03 -4.14 7.13
N VAL A 32 8.08 -3.35 7.39
CA VAL A 32 7.97 -2.14 8.23
C VAL A 32 6.99 -1.15 7.61
N VAL A 33 7.10 -0.90 6.31
CA VAL A 33 6.16 0.00 5.61
C VAL A 33 4.73 -0.52 5.68
N THR A 34 4.52 -1.83 5.45
CA THR A 34 3.18 -2.43 5.51
C THR A 34 2.59 -2.35 6.92
N ALA A 35 3.40 -2.61 7.95
CA ALA A 35 2.98 -2.51 9.34
C ALA A 35 2.64 -1.06 9.73
N ALA A 36 3.45 -0.09 9.31
CA ALA A 36 3.19 1.33 9.56
C ALA A 36 1.88 1.79 8.91
N VAL A 37 1.61 1.35 7.67
CA VAL A 37 0.35 1.63 6.98
C VAL A 37 -0.82 1.01 7.74
N ALA A 38 -0.76 -0.28 8.07
CA ALA A 38 -1.83 -0.96 8.80
C ALA A 38 -2.09 -0.33 10.19
N TRP A 39 -1.03 0.11 10.86
CA TRP A 39 -1.14 0.82 12.13
C TRP A 39 -1.88 2.16 11.98
N THR A 40 -1.54 2.94 10.95
CA THR A 40 -2.21 4.21 10.65
C THR A 40 -3.69 3.99 10.33
N GLU A 41 -4.00 2.97 9.53
CA GLU A 41 -5.36 2.56 9.20
C GLU A 41 -6.18 2.20 10.45
N HIS A 42 -5.59 1.42 11.30
CA HIS A 42 -6.23 1.06 12.55
C HIS A 42 -6.45 2.27 13.45
N ALA A 43 -5.46 3.15 13.58
CA ALA A 43 -5.58 4.36 14.39
C ALA A 43 -6.68 5.30 13.88
N GLU A 44 -6.78 5.48 12.56
CA GLU A 44 -7.80 6.36 11.96
C GLU A 44 -9.21 5.74 12.01
N SER A 45 -9.33 4.41 11.99
CA SER A 45 -10.61 3.73 12.17
C SER A 45 -11.17 3.86 13.60
N GLN A 46 -10.32 4.23 14.56
CA GLN A 46 -10.72 4.51 15.94
C GLN A 46 -11.17 5.97 16.16
N TRP A 47 -11.00 6.84 15.18
CA TRP A 47 -11.46 8.21 15.29
C TRP A 47 -12.98 8.29 15.44
N PRO A 48 -13.50 9.29 16.15
CA PRO A 48 -14.94 9.46 16.27
C PRO A 48 -15.59 9.72 14.93
N GLN A 49 -16.81 9.21 14.77
CA GLN A 49 -17.62 9.37 13.57
C GLN A 49 -18.48 10.62 13.67
N VAL A 50 -18.68 11.24 12.53
CA VAL A 50 -19.61 12.35 12.35
C VAL A 50 -20.29 12.25 10.99
N THR A 51 -21.53 12.71 10.89
CA THR A 51 -22.22 12.87 9.61
C THR A 51 -21.77 14.19 9.00
N ALA A 52 -21.09 14.08 7.87
CA ALA A 52 -20.70 15.21 7.03
C ALA A 52 -21.71 15.38 5.88
N ARG A 53 -21.73 16.56 5.28
CA ARG A 53 -22.47 16.84 4.05
C ARG A 53 -21.47 17.09 2.93
N VAL A 54 -21.74 16.54 1.77
CA VAL A 54 -20.97 16.85 0.57
C VAL A 54 -21.24 18.31 0.17
N ASP A 55 -20.21 19.13 0.12
CA ASP A 55 -20.27 20.49 -0.42
C ASP A 55 -20.05 20.47 -1.94
N THR A 56 -18.93 19.89 -2.34
CA THR A 56 -18.59 19.68 -3.75
C THR A 56 -17.88 18.32 -3.88
N CYS A 57 -18.21 17.62 -4.95
CA CYS A 57 -17.54 16.36 -5.27
C CYS A 57 -17.30 16.27 -6.76
N GLY A 58 -16.16 15.81 -7.18
CA GLY A 58 -15.84 15.69 -8.60
C GLY A 58 -14.68 14.77 -8.89
N LEU A 59 -14.65 14.32 -10.12
CA LEU A 59 -13.53 13.54 -10.65
C LEU A 59 -12.41 14.49 -11.06
N THR A 60 -11.22 14.20 -10.62
CA THR A 60 -10.01 14.95 -10.96
C THR A 60 -9.07 14.05 -11.75
N GLN A 61 -8.62 14.56 -12.89
CA GLN A 61 -7.61 13.92 -13.72
C GLN A 61 -6.23 14.46 -13.34
N THR A 62 -5.25 13.58 -13.27
CA THR A 62 -3.84 13.94 -13.17
C THR A 62 -3.05 13.17 -14.22
N SER A 63 -2.07 13.84 -14.80
CA SER A 63 -1.18 13.27 -15.80
C SER A 63 0.22 13.18 -15.22
N SER A 64 0.84 12.01 -15.30
CA SER A 64 2.23 11.79 -14.91
C SER A 64 2.95 11.06 -16.04
N GLY A 65 3.65 11.83 -16.89
CA GLY A 65 4.19 11.35 -18.16
C GLY A 65 3.04 10.92 -19.10
N ASP A 66 3.17 9.77 -19.75
CA ASP A 66 2.16 9.23 -20.68
C ASP A 66 0.99 8.51 -20.00
N ARG A 67 0.87 8.62 -18.68
CA ARG A 67 -0.17 7.90 -17.91
C ARG A 67 -1.16 8.86 -17.31
N GLU A 68 -2.40 8.77 -17.79
CA GLU A 68 -3.54 9.42 -17.17
C GLU A 68 -4.00 8.63 -15.94
N ARG A 69 -4.31 9.36 -14.88
CA ARG A 69 -4.82 8.84 -13.62
C ARG A 69 -5.99 9.69 -13.15
N TYR A 70 -6.96 9.04 -12.54
CA TYR A 70 -8.18 9.66 -12.06
C TYR A 70 -8.33 9.42 -10.56
N TYR A 71 -8.86 10.41 -9.86
CA TYR A 71 -9.23 10.30 -8.44
C TYR A 71 -10.42 11.20 -8.13
N ILE A 72 -11.18 10.83 -7.12
CA ILE A 72 -12.27 11.67 -6.62
C ILE A 72 -11.68 12.68 -5.64
N ARG A 73 -12.17 13.92 -5.74
CA ARG A 73 -11.90 14.96 -4.76
C ARG A 73 -13.24 15.50 -4.27
N CYS A 74 -13.51 15.33 -2.97
CA CYS A 74 -14.72 15.86 -2.35
C CYS A 74 -14.35 16.80 -1.21
N ARG A 75 -15.08 17.92 -1.15
CA ARG A 75 -15.10 18.82 -0.03
C ARG A 75 -16.32 18.48 0.82
N LEU A 76 -16.10 18.30 2.11
CA LEU A 76 -17.13 17.94 3.08
C LEU A 76 -17.25 19.02 4.13
N ILE A 77 -18.47 19.26 4.59
CA ILE A 77 -18.78 20.16 5.70
C ILE A 77 -19.40 19.32 6.81
N TYR A 78 -18.94 19.48 8.03
CA TYR A 78 -19.47 18.81 9.21
C TYR A 78 -19.27 19.64 10.48
N GLU A 79 -20.00 19.32 11.51
CA GLU A 79 -19.97 20.01 12.79
C GLU A 79 -19.37 19.11 13.87
N VAL A 80 -18.44 19.64 14.64
CA VAL A 80 -17.89 19.03 15.85
C VAL A 80 -18.14 19.96 17.02
N GLY A 81 -19.04 19.57 17.90
CA GLY A 81 -19.54 20.48 18.93
C GLY A 81 -20.33 21.64 18.33
N ALA A 82 -19.89 22.87 18.57
CA ALA A 82 -20.49 24.07 18.01
C ALA A 82 -19.71 24.62 16.79
N GLU A 83 -18.64 23.96 16.38
CA GLU A 83 -17.78 24.44 15.30
C GLU A 83 -18.08 23.71 14.01
N GLN A 84 -18.29 24.51 12.94
CA GLN A 84 -18.38 23.99 11.59
C GLN A 84 -16.99 23.81 11.01
N ASN A 85 -16.71 22.61 10.55
CA ASN A 85 -15.43 22.21 9.98
C ASN A 85 -15.58 21.83 8.52
N THR A 86 -14.49 21.99 7.77
CA THR A 86 -14.41 21.59 6.37
C THR A 86 -13.22 20.67 6.17
N ALA A 87 -13.45 19.53 5.57
CA ALA A 87 -12.38 18.62 5.15
C ALA A 87 -12.42 18.37 3.66
N THR A 88 -11.25 18.20 3.06
CA THR A 88 -11.13 17.72 1.69
C THR A 88 -10.67 16.27 1.74
N ILE A 89 -11.52 15.40 1.23
CA ILE A 89 -11.17 13.99 1.02
C ILE A 89 -10.81 13.77 -0.45
N PHE A 90 -9.86 12.90 -0.66
CA PHE A 90 -9.51 12.44 -1.99
C PHE A 90 -9.99 11.00 -2.11
N SER A 91 -10.19 10.46 -3.30
CA SER A 91 -10.64 9.07 -3.50
C SER A 91 -9.72 8.10 -2.79
N VAL A 92 -10.00 7.96 -1.54
CA VAL A 92 -9.09 7.39 -0.60
C VAL A 92 -9.66 6.05 -0.23
N ASN A 93 -9.02 5.05 -0.70
CA ASN A 93 -8.94 3.91 0.15
C ASN A 93 -7.90 4.23 1.17
N ALA A 94 -8.39 4.44 2.38
CA ALA A 94 -7.62 4.32 3.58
C ALA A 94 -6.60 5.41 3.88
N PRO A 95 -6.34 5.37 5.04
CA PRO A 95 -5.56 6.07 6.01
C PRO A 95 -4.16 6.42 5.56
N SER A 96 -3.62 5.77 4.61
CA SER A 96 -2.23 5.93 4.21
C SER A 96 -1.98 7.02 3.18
N ARG A 97 -2.61 8.17 3.22
CA ARG A 97 -2.24 9.35 2.41
C ARG A 97 -1.94 9.12 0.92
N ALA A 98 -2.04 7.89 0.46
CA ALA A 98 -1.90 7.54 -0.92
C ALA A 98 -3.22 7.82 -1.63
N VAL A 99 -3.27 8.91 -2.36
CA VAL A 99 -4.36 9.19 -3.28
C VAL A 99 -4.43 8.02 -4.26
N TRP A 100 -5.50 7.22 -4.17
CA TRP A 100 -5.72 6.15 -5.11
C TRP A 100 -6.03 6.74 -6.47
N GLN A 101 -5.13 6.49 -7.39
CA GLN A 101 -5.26 6.90 -8.76
C GLN A 101 -5.70 5.71 -9.60
N TYR A 102 -6.79 5.87 -10.28
CA TYR A 102 -7.38 4.84 -11.12
C TYR A 102 -6.96 5.02 -12.57
N PRO A 103 -6.66 3.94 -13.29
CA PRO A 103 -6.43 4.01 -14.72
C PRO A 103 -7.73 4.35 -15.48
N PRO A 104 -7.67 4.84 -16.73
CA PRO A 104 -8.84 5.24 -17.51
C PRO A 104 -9.94 4.18 -17.62
N ASN A 105 -9.58 2.91 -17.69
CA ASN A 105 -10.52 1.80 -17.76
C ASN A 105 -11.27 1.47 -16.45
N GLN A 106 -11.02 2.22 -15.39
CA GLN A 106 -11.68 2.05 -14.08
C GLN A 106 -12.39 3.33 -13.61
N VAL A 107 -12.63 4.27 -14.52
CA VAL A 107 -13.25 5.56 -14.20
C VAL A 107 -14.75 5.42 -13.94
N GLY A 108 -15.47 4.54 -14.66
CA GLY A 108 -16.91 4.39 -14.54
C GLY A 108 -17.41 4.26 -13.09
N PRO A 109 -16.88 3.33 -12.26
CA PRO A 109 -17.29 3.22 -10.86
C PRO A 109 -17.03 4.47 -10.01
N LEU A 110 -16.09 5.34 -10.40
CA LEU A 110 -15.85 6.62 -9.73
C LEU A 110 -16.88 7.66 -10.14
N GLU A 111 -17.25 7.69 -11.42
CA GLU A 111 -18.30 8.57 -11.94
C GLU A 111 -19.64 8.22 -11.30
N ASP A 112 -19.98 6.93 -11.22
CA ASP A 112 -21.18 6.45 -10.55
C ASP A 112 -21.21 6.90 -9.08
N TRP A 113 -20.08 6.72 -8.37
CA TRP A 113 -19.99 7.14 -6.97
C TRP A 113 -20.16 8.65 -6.81
N VAL A 114 -19.58 9.46 -7.67
CA VAL A 114 -19.75 10.93 -7.65
C VAL A 114 -21.22 11.31 -7.95
N ALA A 115 -21.86 10.63 -8.89
CA ALA A 115 -23.26 10.85 -9.22
C ALA A 115 -24.22 10.48 -8.07
N GLU A 116 -23.88 9.46 -7.30
CA GLU A 116 -24.62 9.05 -6.10
C GLU A 116 -24.45 10.01 -4.92
N HIS A 117 -23.43 10.88 -4.95
CA HIS A 117 -23.09 11.80 -3.86
C HIS A 117 -23.12 13.28 -4.31
N PRO A 118 -24.28 13.79 -4.78
CA PRO A 118 -24.42 15.21 -5.12
C PRO A 118 -24.27 16.11 -3.89
N PRO A 119 -24.07 17.44 -4.10
CA PRO A 119 -24.03 18.39 -3.01
C PRO A 119 -25.23 18.27 -2.08
N GLY A 120 -24.97 18.31 -0.76
CA GLY A 120 -25.98 18.13 0.29
C GLY A 120 -26.15 16.66 0.74
N THR A 121 -25.63 15.67 0.03
CA THR A 121 -25.71 14.26 0.43
C THR A 121 -25.02 14.03 1.77
N PRO A 122 -25.68 13.37 2.75
CA PRO A 122 -25.05 13.01 4.00
C PRO A 122 -24.09 11.82 3.79
N ILE A 123 -22.91 11.90 4.40
CA ILE A 123 -21.90 10.83 4.36
C ILE A 123 -21.26 10.71 5.74
N VAL A 124 -20.93 9.48 6.15
CA VAL A 124 -20.29 9.24 7.44
C VAL A 124 -18.78 9.27 7.28
N VAL A 125 -18.12 10.06 8.13
CA VAL A 125 -16.67 10.18 8.15
C VAL A 125 -16.13 9.99 9.55
N HIS A 126 -14.89 9.51 9.65
CA HIS A 126 -14.09 9.60 10.87
C HIS A 126 -13.29 10.89 10.84
N TYR A 127 -13.39 11.71 11.87
CA TYR A 127 -12.61 12.94 11.96
C TYR A 127 -11.49 12.81 12.99
N ASN A 128 -10.37 13.48 12.73
CA ASN A 128 -9.26 13.51 13.67
C ASN A 128 -9.59 14.45 14.85
N PRO A 129 -9.65 13.95 16.10
CA PRO A 129 -10.00 14.78 17.25
C PRO A 129 -8.95 15.85 17.58
N ALA A 130 -7.71 15.69 17.15
CA ALA A 130 -6.65 16.69 17.31
C ALA A 130 -6.59 17.71 16.17
N HIS A 131 -7.18 17.39 15.01
CA HIS A 131 -7.17 18.25 13.83
C HIS A 131 -8.49 18.11 13.09
N HIS A 132 -9.50 18.86 13.47
CA HIS A 132 -10.87 18.76 12.97
C HIS A 132 -11.01 18.99 11.46
N THR A 133 -10.00 19.55 10.80
CA THR A 133 -9.98 19.69 9.33
C THR A 133 -9.55 18.40 8.58
N LYS A 134 -9.19 17.35 9.31
CA LYS A 134 -8.84 16.05 8.75
C LYS A 134 -9.95 15.05 8.98
N ALA A 135 -10.48 14.52 7.89
CA ALA A 135 -11.47 13.45 7.94
C ALA A 135 -11.13 12.35 6.91
N VAL A 136 -11.59 11.14 7.18
CA VAL A 136 -11.48 9.97 6.31
C VAL A 136 -12.86 9.32 6.15
N LEU A 137 -13.15 8.79 4.97
CA LEU A 137 -14.39 8.06 4.73
C LEU A 137 -14.41 6.75 5.52
N VAL A 138 -15.59 6.35 5.94
CA VAL A 138 -15.82 5.01 6.45
C VAL A 138 -15.67 4.01 5.29
N ALA A 139 -15.05 2.88 5.54
CA ALA A 139 -14.72 1.89 4.50
C ALA A 139 -15.93 1.39 3.69
N THR A 140 -17.13 1.42 4.26
CA THR A 140 -18.39 1.04 3.60
C THR A 140 -18.82 2.00 2.51
N ASP A 141 -18.42 3.27 2.60
CA ASP A 141 -18.88 4.35 1.72
C ASP A 141 -17.87 4.67 0.61
N MET A 142 -16.86 3.81 0.46
CA MET A 142 -15.85 3.98 -0.58
C MET A 142 -16.29 3.48 -1.95
N PRO A 143 -15.82 4.10 -3.03
CA PRO A 143 -16.10 3.65 -4.39
C PRO A 143 -15.70 2.18 -4.59
N ARG A 144 -16.61 1.38 -5.14
CA ARG A 144 -16.32 -0.01 -5.48
C ARG A 144 -15.37 -0.07 -6.67
N GLY A 145 -14.38 -0.95 -6.64
CA GLY A 145 -13.51 -1.21 -7.79
C GLY A 145 -12.06 -0.72 -7.67
N GLY A 146 -11.68 -0.09 -6.56
CA GLY A 146 -10.27 0.22 -6.30
C GLY A 146 -9.38 -1.04 -6.28
N PRO A 147 -8.08 -0.89 -6.55
CA PRO A 147 -7.17 -2.04 -6.49
C PRO A 147 -7.24 -2.67 -5.10
N ARG A 148 -7.84 -3.85 -5.01
CA ARG A 148 -8.08 -4.60 -3.76
C ARG A 148 -6.81 -4.92 -2.98
N THR A 149 -5.64 -4.72 -3.57
CA THR A 149 -4.35 -5.02 -2.95
C THR A 149 -3.45 -3.80 -3.05
N PRO A 150 -3.08 -3.17 -1.94
CA PRO A 150 -2.11 -2.09 -1.91
C PRO A 150 -0.81 -2.47 -2.63
N SER A 151 -0.20 -1.55 -3.34
CA SER A 151 1.04 -1.79 -4.09
C SER A 151 2.19 -2.28 -3.20
N ASN A 152 2.22 -1.85 -1.94
CA ASN A 152 3.17 -2.32 -0.93
C ASN A 152 3.00 -3.79 -0.59
N VAL A 153 1.75 -4.32 -0.55
CA VAL A 153 1.50 -5.76 -0.34
C VAL A 153 1.97 -6.58 -1.55
N LYS A 154 1.81 -6.07 -2.77
CA LYS A 154 2.38 -6.71 -3.97
C LYS A 154 3.89 -6.73 -3.90
N LEU A 155 4.51 -5.61 -3.55
CA LEU A 155 5.96 -5.50 -3.37
C LEU A 155 6.46 -6.48 -2.29
N LEU A 156 5.79 -6.54 -1.13
CA LEU A 156 6.12 -7.47 -0.06
C LEU A 156 6.09 -8.93 -0.54
N LYS A 157 5.06 -9.34 -1.28
CA LYS A 157 4.98 -10.70 -1.84
C LYS A 157 6.14 -11.00 -2.77
N VAL A 158 6.47 -10.08 -3.68
CA VAL A 158 7.60 -10.26 -4.62
C VAL A 158 8.92 -10.36 -3.87
N CYS A 159 9.19 -9.47 -2.91
CA CYS A 159 10.41 -9.50 -2.11
C CYS A 159 10.53 -10.79 -1.28
N ALA A 160 9.44 -11.23 -0.63
CA ALA A 160 9.43 -12.45 0.16
C ALA A 160 9.69 -13.71 -0.68
N VAL A 161 9.03 -13.83 -1.84
CA VAL A 161 9.25 -14.95 -2.75
C VAL A 161 10.69 -14.96 -3.25
N SER A 162 11.22 -13.81 -3.68
CA SER A 162 12.61 -13.70 -4.13
C SER A 162 13.60 -14.09 -3.04
N PHE A 163 13.36 -13.68 -1.79
CA PHE A 163 14.20 -14.02 -0.65
C PHE A 163 14.21 -15.53 -0.37
N VAL A 164 13.04 -16.17 -0.40
CA VAL A 164 12.95 -17.65 -0.21
C VAL A 164 13.69 -18.41 -1.31
N ILE A 165 13.54 -17.98 -2.57
CA ILE A 165 14.25 -18.60 -3.70
C ILE A 165 15.76 -18.48 -3.52
N LEU A 166 16.26 -17.29 -3.21
CA LEU A 166 17.69 -17.04 -3.03
C LEU A 166 18.27 -17.83 -1.84
N LEU A 167 17.53 -17.92 -0.72
CA LEU A 167 17.93 -18.76 0.42
C LEU A 167 18.01 -20.24 0.04
N THR A 168 17.06 -20.73 -0.73
CA THR A 168 17.06 -22.13 -1.18
C THR A 168 18.26 -22.43 -2.07
N ILE A 169 18.56 -21.56 -3.02
CA ILE A 169 19.75 -21.65 -3.88
C ILE A 169 21.02 -21.64 -3.02
N ALA A 170 21.12 -20.70 -2.07
CA ALA A 170 22.28 -20.60 -1.17
C ALA A 170 22.49 -21.87 -0.33
N ARG A 171 21.42 -22.52 0.13
CA ARG A 171 21.49 -23.81 0.85
C ARG A 171 21.98 -24.94 -0.03
N ILE A 172 21.47 -25.07 -1.25
CA ILE A 172 21.84 -26.14 -2.20
C ILE A 172 23.31 -26.00 -2.61
N THR A 173 23.80 -24.76 -2.74
CA THR A 173 25.18 -24.48 -3.17
C THR A 173 26.21 -24.54 -2.05
N ARG A 174 25.79 -24.72 -0.79
CA ARG A 174 26.74 -24.92 0.33
C ARG A 174 27.53 -26.21 0.11
N PRO A 175 28.88 -26.16 0.12
CA PRO A 175 29.68 -27.36 0.09
C PRO A 175 29.41 -28.18 1.37
N ARG A 176 29.09 -29.46 1.23
CA ARG A 176 29.05 -30.35 2.35
C ARG A 176 30.45 -30.39 2.95
N SER A 177 30.58 -29.98 4.21
CA SER A 177 31.83 -30.15 4.96
C SER A 177 32.21 -31.62 4.89
N PRO A 178 33.45 -31.97 4.49
CA PRO A 178 33.89 -33.34 4.56
C PRO A 178 33.76 -33.82 6.01
N ARG A 179 32.98 -34.88 6.24
CA ARG A 179 32.92 -35.54 7.53
C ARG A 179 34.37 -35.89 7.91
N GLN A 180 34.91 -35.26 8.94
CA GLN A 180 36.10 -35.73 9.60
C GLN A 180 35.73 -37.09 10.21
N ASN A 181 36.05 -38.16 9.48
CA ASN A 181 36.09 -39.47 10.07
C ASN A 181 37.30 -39.44 11.02
N GLY A 182 37.02 -39.13 12.29
CA GLY A 182 37.98 -39.29 13.35
C GLY A 182 38.38 -40.76 13.48
N ALA A 183 39.64 -40.98 13.40
CA ALA A 183 40.28 -42.24 13.74
C ALA A 183 40.17 -42.49 15.25
#